data_53cacbef10b1961485105b7667e43539
#
_entry.id   53cacbef10b1961485105b7667e43539
#
_cell.length_a   1.000
_cell.length_b   1.000
_cell.length_c   1.000
_cell.angle_alpha   90.00
_cell.angle_beta   90.00
_cell.angle_gamma   90.00
#
_symmetry.space_group_name_H-M   'P 1'
#
loop_
_entity.id
_entity.type
_entity.pdbx_description
1 polymer ?
#
loop_
_entity_poly.entity_id
_entity_poly.type
_entity_poly.pdbx_seq_one_letter_code
_entity_poly.pdbx_strand_id
1 'polypeptide(L)'
;MNAVALLRAEAGSSPSGTGSFNPFSNFFVVVQNLAFTKLVGIWGHDAGTGTWSFHPCSYSRSVPGNLEIWETGLGLPPDQFDVEYQVLGNIFWDNNAGYNYSLDIGAAEGTDGVGTVVINPNVLAVEWEVDGAGNLNVDVLVKNIAFVKQVAIVYTTNNWLTFQNAFGNYSQSFAPSSSPHQLGAELWKIGASVGIGKTGQFAVFYTVAGTTYWDNNFGLNYSF
;
A
#
# COMPACT_ATOMS: atom_id res chain seq x y z
N MET A 1 5.84 17.54 0.31
CA MET A 1 6.02 16.09 0.62
C MET A 1 7.34 15.99 1.36
N ASN A 2 7.42 15.21 2.44
CA ASN A 2 8.70 14.89 3.08
C ASN A 2 9.59 14.15 2.07
N ALA A 3 10.92 14.12 2.31
CA ALA A 3 11.85 13.45 1.42
C ALA A 3 11.62 11.92 1.35
N VAL A 4 10.96 11.35 2.35
CA VAL A 4 10.58 9.94 2.45
C VAL A 4 9.18 9.81 3.07
N ALA A 5 8.43 8.80 2.66
CA ALA A 5 7.19 8.39 3.31
C ALA A 5 6.94 6.89 3.10
N LEU A 6 6.35 6.24 4.10
CA LEU A 6 5.74 4.93 3.93
C LEU A 6 4.59 5.06 2.91
N LEU A 7 4.51 4.16 1.96
CA LEU A 7 3.37 4.04 1.07
C LEU A 7 2.39 3.00 1.61
N ARG A 8 2.91 1.79 1.87
CA ARG A 8 2.17 0.66 2.42
C ARG A 8 3.11 -0.27 3.18
N ALA A 9 2.60 -0.88 4.26
CA ALA A 9 3.17 -2.08 4.85
C ALA A 9 2.06 -3.08 5.10
N GLU A 10 2.39 -4.36 5.01
CA GLU A 10 1.45 -5.45 5.28
C GLU A 10 2.17 -6.62 5.94
N ALA A 11 1.46 -7.33 6.81
CA ALA A 11 1.93 -8.56 7.42
C ALA A 11 0.85 -9.63 7.34
N GLY A 12 1.30 -10.86 7.16
CA GLY A 12 0.41 -12.01 7.05
C GLY A 12 1.16 -13.31 7.17
N SER A 13 0.51 -14.38 6.76
CA SER A 13 1.14 -15.70 6.64
C SER A 13 0.70 -16.42 5.37
N SER A 14 1.57 -17.31 4.89
CA SER A 14 1.35 -18.08 3.68
C SER A 14 1.67 -19.57 3.92
N PRO A 15 1.02 -20.51 3.20
CA PRO A 15 1.27 -21.93 3.34
C PRO A 15 2.74 -22.30 3.08
N SER A 16 3.32 -23.13 3.92
CA SER A 16 4.73 -23.60 3.81
C SER A 16 4.90 -24.89 3.03
N GLY A 17 3.87 -25.47 2.46
CA GLY A 17 3.93 -26.78 1.79
C GLY A 17 4.07 -28.00 2.75
N THR A 18 4.33 -27.77 4.03
CA THR A 18 4.47 -28.83 5.08
C THR A 18 3.29 -28.86 6.04
N GLY A 19 2.20 -28.14 5.73
CA GLY A 19 1.02 -28.02 6.59
C GLY A 19 1.16 -26.96 7.69
N SER A 20 2.26 -26.19 7.69
CA SER A 20 2.48 -25.03 8.53
C SER A 20 2.34 -23.72 7.71
N PHE A 21 2.33 -22.59 8.38
CA PHE A 21 2.29 -21.28 7.76
C PHE A 21 3.54 -20.48 8.09
N ASN A 22 4.12 -19.82 7.10
CA ASN A 22 5.25 -18.91 7.27
C ASN A 22 4.75 -17.47 7.34
N PRO A 23 5.17 -16.71 8.36
CA PRO A 23 4.87 -15.29 8.41
C PRO A 23 5.61 -14.55 7.28
N PHE A 24 5.05 -13.43 6.84
CA PHE A 24 5.69 -12.48 5.93
C PHE A 24 5.31 -11.05 6.30
N SER A 25 6.15 -10.12 5.88
CA SER A 25 5.79 -8.70 5.82
C SER A 25 6.41 -8.05 4.59
N ASN A 26 5.68 -7.13 3.97
CA ASN A 26 6.11 -6.37 2.80
C ASN A 26 6.01 -4.88 3.07
N PHE A 27 6.97 -4.13 2.60
CA PHE A 27 7.08 -2.68 2.80
C PHE A 27 7.30 -1.99 1.46
N PHE A 28 6.55 -0.92 1.24
CA PHE A 28 6.63 -0.08 0.05
C PHE A 28 6.84 1.36 0.50
N VAL A 29 7.90 1.98 0.01
CA VAL A 29 8.35 3.31 0.43
C VAL A 29 8.44 4.23 -0.78
N VAL A 30 8.02 5.48 -0.64
CA VAL A 30 8.22 6.52 -1.64
C VAL A 30 9.27 7.51 -1.15
N VAL A 31 10.26 7.84 -2.01
CA VAL A 31 11.30 8.82 -1.71
C VAL A 31 11.42 9.86 -2.82
N GLN A 32 11.87 11.06 -2.48
CA GLN A 32 12.34 12.03 -3.46
C GLN A 32 13.67 11.57 -4.04
N ASN A 33 13.83 11.57 -5.37
CA ASN A 33 15.08 11.21 -6.02
C ASN A 33 16.07 12.40 -5.97
N LEU A 34 16.72 12.57 -4.81
CA LEU A 34 17.65 13.69 -4.57
C LEU A 34 19.05 13.44 -5.13
N ALA A 35 19.48 12.18 -5.26
CA ALA A 35 20.75 11.78 -5.86
C ALA A 35 20.70 10.30 -6.28
N PHE A 36 21.66 9.88 -7.12
CA PHE A 36 21.78 8.48 -7.55
C PHE A 36 22.18 7.56 -6.39
N THR A 37 23.23 7.95 -5.63
CA THR A 37 23.67 7.18 -4.46
C THR A 37 22.81 7.51 -3.27
N LYS A 38 22.09 6.52 -2.78
CA LYS A 38 21.15 6.63 -1.66
C LYS A 38 20.96 5.28 -1.00
N LEU A 39 20.47 5.30 0.25
CA LEU A 39 20.05 4.12 0.99
C LEU A 39 18.62 4.35 1.49
N VAL A 40 17.74 3.42 1.23
CA VAL A 40 16.36 3.39 1.71
C VAL A 40 16.16 2.10 2.46
N GLY A 41 15.53 2.14 3.61
CA GLY A 41 15.29 0.91 4.37
C GLY A 41 14.29 1.07 5.50
N ILE A 42 14.02 -0.05 6.11
CA ILE A 42 13.14 -0.21 7.27
C ILE A 42 14.00 -0.49 8.50
N TRP A 43 13.86 0.32 9.51
CA TRP A 43 14.28 -0.03 10.86
C TRP A 43 13.16 -0.81 11.51
N GLY A 44 13.39 -2.09 11.78
CA GLY A 44 12.42 -2.98 12.41
C GLY A 44 12.85 -3.34 13.83
N HIS A 45 11.91 -3.31 14.77
CA HIS A 45 12.08 -3.77 16.13
C HIS A 45 11.62 -5.23 16.24
N ASP A 46 12.42 -6.06 16.88
CA ASP A 46 12.09 -7.44 17.21
C ASP A 46 11.69 -7.52 18.70
N ALA A 47 10.41 -7.73 18.98
CA ALA A 47 9.89 -7.84 20.34
C ALA A 47 10.52 -8.99 21.15
N GLY A 48 10.95 -10.08 20.48
CA GLY A 48 11.57 -11.25 21.14
C GLY A 48 12.96 -10.96 21.67
N THR A 49 13.74 -10.15 20.97
CA THR A 49 15.12 -9.78 21.35
C THR A 49 15.24 -8.36 21.92
N GLY A 50 14.24 -7.51 21.71
CA GLY A 50 14.28 -6.09 22.07
C GLY A 50 15.26 -5.27 21.23
N THR A 51 15.64 -5.73 20.05
CA THR A 51 16.64 -5.08 19.20
C THR A 51 16.03 -4.44 17.96
N TRP A 52 16.63 -3.32 17.54
CA TRP A 52 16.34 -2.68 16.26
C TRP A 52 17.36 -3.13 15.21
N SER A 53 16.91 -3.42 14.01
CA SER A 53 17.77 -3.78 12.88
C SER A 53 17.34 -3.06 11.60
N PHE A 54 18.33 -2.73 10.77
CA PHE A 54 18.12 -2.08 9.49
C PHE A 54 17.95 -3.12 8.39
N HIS A 55 16.89 -2.98 7.60
CA HIS A 55 16.57 -3.84 6.45
C HIS A 55 16.53 -2.98 5.19
N PRO A 56 17.52 -3.12 4.28
CA PRO A 56 17.56 -2.30 3.07
C PRO A 56 16.40 -2.64 2.13
N CYS A 57 15.85 -1.60 1.53
CA CYS A 57 14.92 -1.71 0.41
C CYS A 57 15.66 -1.78 -0.93
N SER A 58 15.06 -2.43 -1.90
CA SER A 58 15.46 -2.45 -3.30
C SER A 58 14.66 -1.43 -4.10
N TYR A 59 15.31 -0.77 -5.06
CA TYR A 59 14.62 0.09 -6.01
C TYR A 59 13.61 -0.72 -6.84
N SER A 60 12.38 -0.25 -6.91
CA SER A 60 11.32 -0.84 -7.71
C SER A 60 11.10 -0.07 -9.01
N ARG A 61 10.77 1.21 -8.93
CA ARG A 61 10.49 2.04 -10.12
C ARG A 61 10.55 3.54 -9.82
N SER A 62 10.77 4.33 -10.87
CA SER A 62 10.56 5.78 -10.82
C SER A 62 9.10 6.13 -11.11
N VAL A 63 8.63 7.21 -10.49
CA VAL A 63 7.30 7.78 -10.72
C VAL A 63 7.41 9.30 -10.93
N PRO A 64 6.39 9.97 -11.52
CA PRO A 64 6.40 11.41 -11.74
C PRO A 64 6.67 12.24 -10.49
N GLY A 65 7.14 13.46 -10.70
CA GLY A 65 7.48 14.36 -9.59
C GLY A 65 8.87 14.13 -9.00
N ASN A 66 9.76 13.47 -9.76
CA ASN A 66 11.11 13.09 -9.32
C ASN A 66 11.08 12.21 -8.07
N LEU A 67 10.18 11.22 -8.07
CA LEU A 67 9.98 10.27 -6.98
C LEU A 67 10.39 8.85 -7.40
N GLU A 68 10.68 8.02 -6.43
CA GLU A 68 11.00 6.60 -6.61
C GLU A 68 10.25 5.76 -5.58
N ILE A 69 9.83 4.56 -6.00
CA ILE A 69 9.27 3.53 -5.12
C ILE A 69 10.39 2.51 -4.84
N TRP A 70 10.52 2.18 -3.57
CA TRP A 70 11.45 1.19 -3.04
C TRP A 70 10.66 0.17 -2.23
N GLU A 71 11.12 -1.09 -2.21
CA GLU A 71 10.41 -2.17 -1.55
C GLU A 71 11.34 -3.18 -0.87
N THR A 72 10.84 -3.83 0.18
CA THR A 72 11.50 -4.96 0.83
C THR A 72 10.48 -5.88 1.46
N GLY A 73 10.83 -7.16 1.58
CA GLY A 73 10.05 -8.16 2.29
C GLY A 73 10.87 -8.77 3.43
N LEU A 74 10.22 -9.06 4.55
CA LEU A 74 10.81 -9.75 5.71
C LEU A 74 10.00 -11.01 6.03
N GLY A 75 10.68 -12.03 6.56
CA GLY A 75 10.02 -13.27 6.97
C GLY A 75 9.16 -13.08 8.22
N LEU A 76 9.68 -12.37 9.23
CA LEU A 76 8.91 -12.00 10.43
C LEU A 76 8.61 -10.51 10.39
N PRO A 77 7.37 -10.09 10.64
CA PRO A 77 7.06 -8.67 10.76
C PRO A 77 7.69 -8.11 12.05
N PRO A 78 8.30 -6.92 11.99
CA PRO A 78 8.67 -6.20 13.19
C PRO A 78 7.39 -5.74 13.91
N ASP A 79 7.40 -5.77 15.25
CA ASP A 79 6.27 -5.26 16.04
C ASP A 79 6.17 -3.71 15.97
N GLN A 80 7.32 -3.05 15.78
CA GLN A 80 7.40 -1.62 15.46
C GLN A 80 8.41 -1.39 14.33
N PHE A 81 8.19 -0.35 13.53
CA PHE A 81 9.14 0.01 12.48
C PHE A 81 9.08 1.50 12.12
N ASP A 82 10.20 1.96 11.54
CA ASP A 82 10.36 3.27 10.94
C ASP A 82 10.94 3.13 9.53
N VAL A 83 10.76 4.17 8.73
CA VAL A 83 11.35 4.26 7.39
C VAL A 83 12.52 5.24 7.41
N GLU A 84 13.67 4.81 6.92
CA GLU A 84 14.87 5.63 6.81
C GLU A 84 15.26 5.85 5.35
N TYR A 85 15.67 7.08 5.04
CA TYR A 85 16.23 7.47 3.75
C TYR A 85 17.51 8.28 3.96
N GLN A 86 18.63 7.74 3.50
CA GLN A 86 19.94 8.38 3.53
C GLN A 86 20.33 8.85 2.13
N VAL A 87 20.65 10.13 1.99
CA VAL A 87 21.09 10.71 0.71
C VAL A 87 21.87 12.00 0.94
N LEU A 88 22.95 12.22 0.18
CA LEU A 88 23.76 13.43 0.24
C LEU A 88 24.25 13.79 1.67
N GLY A 89 24.53 12.78 2.50
CA GLY A 89 24.95 12.96 3.89
C GLY A 89 23.84 13.34 4.87
N ASN A 90 22.58 13.39 4.42
CA ASN A 90 21.42 13.63 5.27
C ASN A 90 20.66 12.32 5.53
N ILE A 91 19.96 12.28 6.66
CA ILE A 91 19.07 11.18 7.04
C ILE A 91 17.67 11.75 7.22
N PHE A 92 16.71 11.19 6.51
CA PHE A 92 15.29 11.52 6.60
C PHE A 92 14.53 10.33 7.16
N TRP A 93 13.53 10.62 7.99
CA TRP A 93 12.71 9.60 8.65
C TRP A 93 11.24 9.80 8.36
N ASP A 94 10.52 8.70 8.23
CA ASP A 94 9.08 8.63 8.41
C ASP A 94 8.79 7.62 9.53
N ASN A 95 8.48 8.16 10.72
CA ASN A 95 8.30 7.42 11.95
C ASN A 95 6.93 7.70 12.59
N ASN A 96 5.89 7.86 11.77
CA ASN A 96 4.53 8.08 12.26
C ASN A 96 4.44 9.22 13.30
N ALA A 97 5.05 10.37 12.98
CA ALA A 97 5.11 11.54 13.86
C ALA A 97 5.79 11.28 15.23
N GLY A 98 6.77 10.37 15.28
CA GLY A 98 7.54 10.03 16.47
C GLY A 98 6.97 8.88 17.31
N TYR A 99 5.91 8.21 16.84
CA TYR A 99 5.28 7.08 17.54
C TYR A 99 5.61 5.72 16.94
N ASN A 100 6.44 5.67 15.91
CA ASN A 100 6.72 4.53 15.05
C ASN A 100 5.44 3.93 14.44
N TYR A 101 5.59 3.19 13.37
CA TYR A 101 4.53 2.33 12.86
C TYR A 101 4.53 1.02 13.63
N SER A 102 3.40 0.33 13.72
CA SER A 102 3.34 -1.03 14.21
C SER A 102 2.72 -1.96 13.17
N LEU A 103 3.22 -3.20 13.16
CA LEU A 103 2.79 -4.23 12.24
C LEU A 103 2.85 -5.57 12.97
N ASP A 104 1.80 -6.38 12.84
CA ASP A 104 1.77 -7.75 13.36
C ASP A 104 1.06 -8.68 12.38
N ILE A 105 1.14 -9.99 12.60
CA ILE A 105 0.45 -10.97 11.75
C ILE A 105 -1.06 -10.91 11.98
N GLY A 106 -1.49 -10.52 13.18
CA GLY A 106 -2.89 -10.36 13.54
C GLY A 106 -3.71 -11.63 13.30
N ALA A 107 -4.86 -11.47 12.66
CA ALA A 107 -5.80 -12.54 12.38
C ALA A 107 -5.30 -13.57 11.34
N ALA A 108 -4.19 -13.32 10.64
CA ALA A 108 -3.60 -14.26 9.70
C ALA A 108 -2.64 -15.27 10.34
N GLU A 109 -2.39 -15.19 11.67
CA GLU A 109 -1.55 -16.16 12.33
C GLU A 109 -2.12 -17.59 12.18
N GLY A 110 -1.33 -18.49 11.58
CA GLY A 110 -1.73 -19.86 11.31
C GLY A 110 -2.79 -20.04 10.21
N THR A 111 -3.07 -19.00 9.42
CA THR A 111 -3.98 -19.02 8.27
C THR A 111 -3.33 -18.38 7.05
N ASP A 112 -3.79 -18.73 5.85
CA ASP A 112 -3.34 -18.05 4.63
C ASP A 112 -3.98 -16.66 4.52
N GLY A 113 -3.16 -15.63 4.29
CA GLY A 113 -3.63 -14.28 3.99
C GLY A 113 -2.90 -13.16 4.72
N VAL A 114 -3.42 -11.95 4.52
CA VAL A 114 -2.94 -10.71 5.14
C VAL A 114 -3.76 -10.44 6.40
N GLY A 115 -3.09 -10.28 7.54
CA GLY A 115 -3.73 -9.98 8.83
C GLY A 115 -3.75 -8.49 9.15
N THR A 116 -2.68 -7.79 8.83
CA THR A 116 -2.54 -6.35 9.13
C THR A 116 -2.07 -5.58 7.90
N VAL A 117 -2.64 -4.40 7.70
CA VAL A 117 -2.24 -3.47 6.63
C VAL A 117 -2.16 -2.06 7.19
N VAL A 118 -1.05 -1.40 6.88
CA VAL A 118 -0.80 0.01 7.14
C VAL A 118 -0.66 0.74 5.82
N ILE A 119 -1.43 1.80 5.61
CA ILE A 119 -1.26 2.70 4.46
C ILE A 119 -1.08 4.14 4.95
N ASN A 120 -0.18 4.88 4.31
CA ASN A 120 0.00 6.30 4.60
C ASN A 120 -0.93 7.18 3.75
N PRO A 121 -1.13 6.94 2.44
CA PRO A 121 -2.17 7.64 1.68
C PRO A 121 -3.58 7.26 2.19
N ASN A 122 -4.57 8.13 1.95
CA ASN A 122 -5.94 7.84 2.35
C ASN A 122 -6.64 6.81 1.45
N VAL A 123 -6.12 6.62 0.23
CA VAL A 123 -6.58 5.64 -0.76
C VAL A 123 -5.39 5.16 -1.59
N LEU A 124 -5.38 3.87 -1.95
CA LEU A 124 -4.32 3.23 -2.71
C LEU A 124 -4.88 2.04 -3.51
N ALA A 125 -4.71 2.03 -4.84
CA ALA A 125 -4.89 0.81 -5.64
C ALA A 125 -3.72 -0.14 -5.37
N VAL A 126 -4.02 -1.41 -5.12
CA VAL A 126 -2.99 -2.38 -4.73
C VAL A 126 -2.86 -3.55 -5.69
N GLU A 127 -3.93 -3.92 -6.35
CA GLU A 127 -3.95 -5.00 -7.33
C GLU A 127 -5.02 -4.72 -8.39
N TRP A 128 -4.73 -5.04 -9.65
CA TRP A 128 -5.72 -4.95 -10.72
C TRP A 128 -5.37 -5.88 -11.88
N GLU A 129 -6.40 -6.39 -12.51
CA GLU A 129 -6.30 -7.25 -13.69
C GLU A 129 -7.53 -7.11 -14.58
N VAL A 130 -7.39 -7.45 -15.85
CA VAL A 130 -8.55 -7.71 -16.73
C VAL A 130 -8.68 -9.22 -16.90
N ASP A 131 -9.79 -9.77 -16.45
CA ASP A 131 -10.06 -11.21 -16.55
C ASP A 131 -10.37 -11.67 -17.98
N GLY A 132 -10.44 -12.99 -18.19
CA GLY A 132 -10.76 -13.58 -19.50
C GLY A 132 -12.16 -13.24 -20.02
N ALA A 133 -13.06 -12.75 -19.19
CA ALA A 133 -14.40 -12.29 -19.57
C ALA A 133 -14.44 -10.79 -19.92
N GLY A 134 -13.33 -10.08 -19.77
CA GLY A 134 -13.21 -8.65 -20.06
C GLY A 134 -13.73 -7.77 -18.92
N ASN A 135 -13.62 -8.21 -17.67
CA ASN A 135 -13.88 -7.38 -16.50
C ASN A 135 -12.56 -6.89 -15.93
N LEU A 136 -12.45 -5.59 -15.71
CA LEU A 136 -11.42 -4.98 -14.91
C LEU A 136 -11.79 -5.18 -13.43
N ASN A 137 -10.98 -5.93 -12.70
CA ASN A 137 -11.08 -6.13 -11.27
C ASN A 137 -9.99 -5.29 -10.59
N VAL A 138 -10.35 -4.49 -9.58
CA VAL A 138 -9.43 -3.60 -8.88
C VAL A 138 -9.62 -3.76 -7.38
N ASP A 139 -8.53 -4.06 -6.67
CA ASP A 139 -8.47 -4.08 -5.21
C ASP A 139 -7.91 -2.74 -4.71
N VAL A 140 -8.66 -2.11 -3.80
CA VAL A 140 -8.37 -0.77 -3.28
C VAL A 140 -8.32 -0.79 -1.76
N LEU A 141 -7.23 -0.30 -1.20
CA LEU A 141 -7.11 -0.02 0.23
C LEU A 141 -7.50 1.43 0.52
N VAL A 142 -8.30 1.63 1.56
CA VAL A 142 -8.64 2.95 2.09
C VAL A 142 -8.44 3.01 3.59
N LYS A 143 -8.03 4.18 4.12
CA LYS A 143 -8.06 4.42 5.57
C LYS A 143 -9.51 4.44 6.07
N ASN A 144 -9.76 3.77 7.19
CA ASN A 144 -11.08 3.78 7.83
C ASN A 144 -11.31 5.07 8.61
N ILE A 145 -11.55 6.19 7.88
CA ILE A 145 -11.74 7.52 8.45
C ILE A 145 -13.14 7.67 9.07
N ALA A 146 -14.18 7.19 8.38
CA ALA A 146 -15.56 7.21 8.85
C ALA A 146 -16.37 6.08 8.22
N PHE A 147 -17.52 5.75 8.82
CA PHE A 147 -18.37 4.64 8.36
C PHE A 147 -18.99 4.91 6.98
N VAL A 148 -19.58 6.10 6.78
CA VAL A 148 -20.20 6.46 5.51
C VAL A 148 -19.11 6.89 4.53
N LYS A 149 -18.91 6.10 3.49
CA LYS A 149 -17.86 6.33 2.49
C LYS A 149 -18.26 5.76 1.13
N GLN A 150 -17.59 6.24 0.09
CA GLN A 150 -17.71 5.74 -1.28
C GLN A 150 -16.30 5.51 -1.85
N VAL A 151 -16.05 4.32 -2.36
CA VAL A 151 -14.82 3.97 -3.06
C VAL A 151 -15.19 3.59 -4.50
N ALA A 152 -14.49 4.14 -5.47
CA ALA A 152 -14.79 3.91 -6.86
C ALA A 152 -13.56 4.14 -7.75
N ILE A 153 -13.63 3.64 -8.99
CA ILE A 153 -12.72 4.02 -10.06
C ILE A 153 -13.44 4.88 -11.09
N VAL A 154 -12.70 5.80 -11.69
CA VAL A 154 -13.03 6.38 -13.00
C VAL A 154 -12.12 5.73 -14.02
N TYR A 155 -12.66 5.22 -15.12
CA TYR A 155 -11.89 4.49 -16.12
C TYR A 155 -12.27 4.85 -17.55
N THR A 156 -11.34 4.61 -18.47
CA THR A 156 -11.50 4.83 -19.91
C THR A 156 -10.85 3.71 -20.71
N THR A 157 -11.40 3.44 -21.89
CA THR A 157 -10.81 2.54 -22.91
C THR A 157 -10.47 3.28 -24.20
N ASN A 158 -10.51 4.61 -24.21
CA ASN A 158 -10.33 5.44 -25.42
C ASN A 158 -9.55 6.74 -25.12
N ASN A 159 -8.51 6.67 -24.27
CA ASN A 159 -7.63 7.79 -23.94
C ASN A 159 -8.39 9.01 -23.41
N TRP A 160 -9.35 8.79 -22.51
CA TRP A 160 -10.13 9.84 -21.83
C TRP A 160 -11.04 10.67 -22.74
N LEU A 161 -11.32 10.21 -23.97
CA LEU A 161 -12.37 10.82 -24.79
C LEU A 161 -13.76 10.63 -24.15
N THR A 162 -13.97 9.49 -23.54
CA THR A 162 -15.09 9.21 -22.63
C THR A 162 -14.59 8.44 -21.40
N PHE A 163 -15.33 8.52 -20.31
CA PHE A 163 -15.04 7.79 -19.11
C PHE A 163 -16.29 7.29 -18.43
N GLN A 164 -16.14 6.30 -17.56
CA GLN A 164 -17.19 5.73 -16.75
C GLN A 164 -16.72 5.57 -15.32
N ASN A 165 -17.64 5.45 -14.37
CA ASN A 165 -17.35 5.13 -12.97
C ASN A 165 -17.83 3.72 -12.66
N ALA A 166 -17.03 3.01 -11.85
CA ALA A 166 -17.44 1.77 -11.22
C ALA A 166 -17.23 1.87 -9.71
N PHE A 167 -18.25 1.45 -8.95
CA PHE A 167 -18.27 1.58 -7.49
C PHE A 167 -17.85 0.27 -6.86
N GLY A 168 -17.09 0.38 -5.77
CA GLY A 168 -16.57 -0.75 -5.03
C GLY A 168 -17.55 -1.27 -3.97
N ASN A 169 -17.34 -2.53 -3.63
CA ASN A 169 -17.98 -3.18 -2.51
C ASN A 169 -16.94 -3.42 -1.41
N TYR A 170 -17.34 -3.18 -0.16
CA TYR A 170 -16.53 -3.54 0.99
C TYR A 170 -16.22 -5.04 0.99
N SER A 171 -14.97 -5.39 1.26
CA SER A 171 -14.53 -6.79 1.34
C SER A 171 -14.14 -7.17 2.77
N GLN A 172 -13.19 -6.45 3.37
CA GLN A 172 -12.74 -6.72 4.73
C GLN A 172 -12.11 -5.49 5.39
N SER A 173 -12.02 -5.52 6.73
CA SER A 173 -11.29 -4.52 7.52
C SER A 173 -10.01 -5.12 8.08
N PHE A 174 -8.98 -4.29 8.13
CA PHE A 174 -7.75 -4.53 8.89
C PHE A 174 -7.80 -3.63 10.13
N ALA A 175 -7.66 -4.24 11.30
CA ALA A 175 -7.71 -3.50 12.56
C ALA A 175 -6.62 -2.41 12.60
N PRO A 176 -6.89 -1.28 13.27
CA PRO A 176 -5.82 -0.33 13.56
C PRO A 176 -4.81 -1.02 14.47
N SER A 177 -3.54 -0.71 14.26
CA SER A 177 -2.49 -1.16 15.17
C SER A 177 -2.56 -0.40 16.51
N SER A 178 -1.76 -0.84 17.46
CA SER A 178 -1.62 -0.15 18.75
C SER A 178 -0.89 1.20 18.65
N SER A 179 -0.28 1.51 17.50
CA SER A 179 0.44 2.78 17.34
C SER A 179 -0.52 3.96 17.18
N PRO A 180 -0.32 5.06 17.92
CA PRO A 180 -1.07 6.29 17.74
C PRO A 180 -1.00 6.80 16.29
N HIS A 181 -2.05 7.48 15.82
CA HIS A 181 -2.18 8.05 14.48
C HIS A 181 -2.27 7.03 13.33
N GLN A 182 -2.20 5.74 13.62
CA GLN A 182 -2.33 4.67 12.63
C GLN A 182 -3.79 4.20 12.58
N LEU A 183 -4.53 4.69 11.59
CA LEU A 183 -5.92 4.25 11.37
C LEU A 183 -5.93 2.83 10.77
N GLY A 184 -6.99 2.07 11.07
CA GLY A 184 -7.28 0.83 10.37
C GLY A 184 -7.47 1.07 8.87
N ALA A 185 -7.26 0.03 8.07
CA ALA A 185 -7.50 0.03 6.64
C ALA A 185 -8.71 -0.86 6.29
N GLU A 186 -9.31 -0.61 5.14
CA GLU A 186 -10.34 -1.47 4.56
C GLU A 186 -9.97 -1.82 3.12
N LEU A 187 -10.20 -3.07 2.75
CA LEU A 187 -10.12 -3.54 1.37
C LEU A 187 -11.50 -3.43 0.72
N TRP A 188 -11.52 -2.81 -0.44
CA TRP A 188 -12.69 -2.67 -1.32
C TRP A 188 -12.40 -3.30 -2.67
N LYS A 189 -13.36 -4.03 -3.22
CA LYS A 189 -13.25 -4.68 -4.54
C LYS A 189 -14.17 -4.00 -5.53
N ILE A 190 -13.62 -3.66 -6.70
CA ILE A 190 -14.32 -2.94 -7.77
C ILE A 190 -14.25 -3.78 -9.04
N GLY A 191 -15.40 -4.03 -9.64
CA GLY A 191 -15.52 -4.70 -10.95
C GLY A 191 -16.09 -3.76 -11.99
N ALA A 192 -15.50 -3.72 -13.19
CA ALA A 192 -16.01 -2.94 -14.33
C ALA A 192 -15.90 -3.75 -15.63
N SER A 193 -16.97 -3.84 -16.41
CA SER A 193 -16.92 -4.49 -17.72
C SER A 193 -16.28 -3.56 -18.73
N VAL A 194 -15.08 -3.89 -19.19
CA VAL A 194 -14.32 -3.10 -20.17
C VAL A 194 -14.30 -3.76 -21.55
N GLY A 195 -14.64 -5.05 -21.62
CA GLY A 195 -14.65 -5.86 -22.83
C GLY A 195 -13.37 -6.67 -23.03
N ILE A 196 -13.51 -7.82 -23.68
CA ILE A 196 -12.42 -8.78 -23.92
C ILE A 196 -11.30 -8.12 -24.74
N GLY A 197 -10.05 -8.24 -24.29
CA GLY A 197 -8.87 -7.74 -24.98
C GLY A 197 -8.78 -6.21 -25.05
N LYS A 198 -9.58 -5.49 -24.28
CA LYS A 198 -9.47 -4.04 -24.18
C LYS A 198 -8.39 -3.66 -23.18
N THR A 199 -7.70 -2.57 -23.50
CA THR A 199 -6.77 -1.87 -22.61
C THR A 199 -7.32 -0.48 -22.30
N GLY A 200 -6.83 0.11 -21.25
CA GLY A 200 -7.29 1.43 -20.83
C GLY A 200 -6.51 1.97 -19.65
N GLN A 201 -7.11 2.97 -19.05
CA GLN A 201 -6.56 3.61 -17.84
C GLN A 201 -7.66 3.81 -16.81
N PHE A 202 -7.25 3.83 -15.53
CA PHE A 202 -8.14 4.20 -14.44
C PHE A 202 -7.41 5.02 -13.37
N ALA A 203 -8.20 5.74 -12.57
CA ALA A 203 -7.80 6.34 -11.32
C ALA A 203 -8.83 5.98 -10.24
N VAL A 204 -8.40 5.92 -8.99
CA VAL A 204 -9.26 5.62 -7.85
C VAL A 204 -9.69 6.89 -7.16
N PHE A 205 -10.92 6.97 -6.69
CA PHE A 205 -11.36 8.00 -5.75
C PHE A 205 -12.05 7.40 -4.53
N TYR A 206 -11.83 8.07 -3.40
CA TYR A 206 -12.39 7.74 -2.10
C TYR A 206 -13.02 8.98 -1.50
N THR A 207 -14.34 8.95 -1.33
CA THR A 207 -15.09 10.06 -0.73
C THR A 207 -15.56 9.65 0.65
N VAL A 208 -15.16 10.41 1.67
CA VAL A 208 -15.49 10.18 3.08
C VAL A 208 -15.51 11.51 3.83
N ALA A 209 -16.45 11.68 4.76
CA ALA A 209 -16.59 12.88 5.59
C ALA A 209 -16.57 14.19 4.76
N GLY A 210 -17.20 14.18 3.59
CA GLY A 210 -17.27 15.36 2.69
C GLY A 210 -16.01 15.67 1.90
N THR A 211 -14.95 14.86 2.00
CA THR A 211 -13.69 15.03 1.28
C THR A 211 -13.48 13.90 0.28
N THR A 212 -12.97 14.22 -0.91
CA THR A 212 -12.59 13.23 -1.91
C THR A 212 -11.07 13.16 -2.03
N TYR A 213 -10.53 11.97 -1.86
CA TYR A 213 -9.13 11.63 -2.05
C TYR A 213 -8.96 10.87 -3.35
N TRP A 214 -7.84 11.08 -4.02
CA TRP A 214 -7.53 10.45 -5.29
C TRP A 214 -6.23 9.67 -5.22
N ASP A 215 -6.23 8.52 -5.90
CA ASP A 215 -5.03 7.80 -6.27
C ASP A 215 -5.02 7.60 -7.79
N ASN A 216 -4.12 8.31 -8.43
CA ASN A 216 -3.94 8.31 -9.88
C ASN A 216 -2.51 7.92 -10.28
N ASN A 217 -1.86 7.07 -9.48
CA ASN A 217 -0.49 6.61 -9.73
C ASN A 217 0.47 7.78 -9.99
N PHE A 218 0.48 8.76 -9.09
CA PHE A 218 1.32 9.97 -9.17
C PHE A 218 1.08 10.82 -10.44
N GLY A 219 -0.13 10.80 -10.99
CA GLY A 219 -0.50 11.57 -12.18
C GLY A 219 -0.42 10.81 -13.51
N LEU A 220 0.04 9.55 -13.50
CA LEU A 220 0.10 8.70 -14.71
C LEU A 220 -1.19 7.93 -14.99
N ASN A 221 -2.09 7.85 -14.01
CA ASN A 221 -3.14 6.84 -13.93
C ASN A 221 -2.58 5.40 -13.91
N TYR A 222 -3.42 4.46 -13.64
CA TYR A 222 -3.12 3.03 -13.76
C TYR A 222 -3.50 2.55 -15.15
N SER A 223 -2.70 1.67 -15.75
CA SER A 223 -3.01 1.06 -17.06
C SER A 223 -3.45 -0.39 -16.88
N PHE A 224 -4.35 -0.85 -17.71
CA PHE A 224 -4.83 -2.22 -17.76
C PHE A 224 -4.94 -2.74 -19.19
#